data_477161c649c0ed9ec9d04f7bdfde17e0
#
_entry.id   477161c649c0ed9ec9d04f7bdfde17e0
#
_cell.length_a   1.000
_cell.length_b   1.000
_cell.length_c   1.000
_cell.angle_alpha   90.00
_cell.angle_beta   90.00
_cell.angle_gamma   90.00
#
_symmetry.space_group_name_H-M   'P 1'
#
loop_
_entity.id
_entity.type
_entity.pdbx_description
1 polymer ?
#
loop_
_entity_poly.entity_id
_entity_poly.type
_entity_poly.pdbx_seq_one_letter_code
_entity_poly.pdbx_strand_id
1 'polypeptide(L)'
;MACVALLGILLIHAPKEMTQGQADCDQVRVSGKLPGRIVKFYVKEGDYVHKGDTLVAISSKLADATLYKAKSAQRAAQAASQKVDKGTRTEIKQSTGHIVEQAKAAEDIAKKTYDRMENLYQQGVVTQQRRDEAKAAYDAASAAVRTAQSNAQLAQNGSQAEDKSAAKSMEDVARGTVMEVESVLEDQVLVAPCDGEVSEIYPHVGELVSMGTPIMSISQLDDMWVSFNVREDKLSQMPMDTLINVTIPALNNKKTKLQVYYIHDMGSYAVWNATKAYGQYDSKTFEVKAKPVTPIADFRPGMSVLLDER
;
A
#
# COMPACT_ATOMS: atom_id res chain seq x y z
N MET A 1 66.58 11.26 47.08
CA MET A 1 66.48 11.39 45.59
C MET A 1 66.01 10.12 44.90
N ALA A 2 66.38 8.88 45.32
CA ALA A 2 65.94 7.65 44.66
C ALA A 2 64.41 7.34 44.83
N CYS A 3 63.81 7.68 45.99
CA CYS A 3 62.34 7.45 46.19
C CYS A 3 61.44 8.34 45.38
N VAL A 4 61.83 9.54 44.98
CA VAL A 4 61.08 10.47 44.16
C VAL A 4 61.08 10.02 42.71
N ALA A 5 62.21 9.44 42.22
CA ALA A 5 62.30 8.85 40.89
C ALA A 5 61.44 7.58 40.75
N LEU A 6 61.33 6.75 41.82
CA LEU A 6 60.48 5.55 41.80
C LEU A 6 58.98 5.88 41.80
N LEU A 7 58.58 6.96 42.50
CA LEU A 7 57.20 7.44 42.50
C LEU A 7 56.78 8.06 41.18
N GLY A 8 57.71 8.69 40.45
CA GLY A 8 57.51 9.25 39.12
C GLY A 8 57.31 8.18 38.02
N ILE A 9 57.96 7.04 38.15
CA ILE A 9 57.81 5.90 37.18
C ILE A 9 56.48 5.17 37.40
N LEU A 10 55.93 5.18 38.63
CA LEU A 10 54.62 4.56 38.91
C LEU A 10 53.43 5.39 38.39
N LEU A 11 53.62 6.67 38.15
CA LEU A 11 52.57 7.60 37.63
C LEU A 11 52.52 7.71 36.10
N ILE A 12 53.43 7.07 35.34
CA ILE A 12 53.50 7.13 33.87
C ILE A 12 52.92 5.84 33.21
N HIS A 13 52.10 5.08 33.91
CA HIS A 13 51.28 4.10 33.19
C HIS A 13 50.07 4.85 32.60
N ALA A 14 50.24 5.41 31.39
CA ALA A 14 49.06 5.84 30.63
C ALA A 14 48.12 4.66 30.50
N PRO A 15 46.82 4.82 30.82
CA PRO A 15 45.86 3.75 30.68
C PRO A 15 45.89 3.25 29.24
N LYS A 16 46.05 1.95 29.04
CA LYS A 16 46.08 1.32 27.73
C LYS A 16 44.75 1.66 27.04
N GLU A 17 44.81 2.37 25.92
CA GLU A 17 43.64 2.69 25.12
C GLU A 17 43.01 1.40 24.60
N MET A 18 41.98 0.91 25.26
CA MET A 18 41.18 -0.25 24.78
C MET A 18 40.20 0.21 23.71
N THR A 19 40.21 -0.44 22.55
CA THR A 19 39.19 -0.20 21.52
C THR A 19 37.86 -0.74 22.03
N GLN A 20 36.90 0.18 22.21
CA GLN A 20 35.54 -0.15 22.66
C GLN A 20 34.61 -0.15 21.46
N GLY A 21 33.78 -1.18 21.38
CA GLY A 21 32.63 -1.26 20.49
C GLY A 21 31.31 -1.26 21.29
N GLN A 22 30.23 -1.13 20.57
CA GLN A 22 28.87 -1.18 21.10
C GLN A 22 28.08 -2.24 20.35
N ALA A 23 27.34 -3.06 21.11
CA ALA A 23 26.38 -4.00 20.56
C ALA A 23 25.19 -3.25 19.96
N ASP A 24 24.74 -3.68 18.79
CA ASP A 24 23.61 -3.09 18.08
C ASP A 24 22.79 -4.18 17.39
N CYS A 25 21.59 -3.86 16.94
CA CYS A 25 20.71 -4.74 16.18
C CYS A 25 19.82 -3.93 15.25
N ASP A 26 19.20 -4.59 14.27
CA ASP A 26 18.17 -3.95 13.46
C ASP A 26 16.93 -3.62 14.29
N GLN A 27 16.46 -2.39 14.15
CA GLN A 27 15.26 -1.89 14.80
C GLN A 27 14.22 -1.54 13.75
N VAL A 28 13.09 -2.23 13.77
CA VAL A 28 11.96 -1.98 12.88
C VAL A 28 10.94 -1.13 13.60
N ARG A 29 10.69 0.09 13.06
CA ARG A 29 9.65 0.98 13.57
C ARG A 29 8.32 0.62 12.96
N VAL A 30 7.36 0.20 13.78
CA VAL A 30 6.00 -0.12 13.37
C VAL A 30 5.19 1.17 13.33
N SER A 31 4.64 1.48 12.16
CA SER A 31 3.74 2.61 11.93
C SER A 31 2.58 2.17 11.06
N GLY A 32 1.43 2.85 11.17
CA GLY A 32 0.23 2.55 10.39
C GLY A 32 -0.15 3.69 9.44
N LYS A 33 -0.98 3.39 8.44
CA LYS A 33 -1.58 4.37 7.51
C LYS A 33 -2.82 5.02 8.12
N LEU A 34 -3.44 4.38 9.15
CA LEU A 34 -4.69 4.83 9.74
C LEU A 34 -4.45 5.93 10.78
N PRO A 35 -4.88 7.18 10.53
CA PRO A 35 -4.94 8.19 11.58
C PRO A 35 -6.09 7.88 12.53
N GLY A 36 -5.80 7.80 13.82
CA GLY A 36 -6.82 7.42 14.80
C GLY A 36 -6.35 7.49 16.23
N ARG A 37 -7.21 7.05 17.14
CA ARG A 37 -6.91 7.00 18.57
C ARG A 37 -6.50 5.59 18.99
N ILE A 38 -5.43 5.47 19.75
CA ILE A 38 -5.00 4.19 20.33
C ILE A 38 -6.09 3.71 21.30
N VAL A 39 -6.59 2.52 21.07
CA VAL A 39 -7.60 1.87 21.93
C VAL A 39 -6.92 1.01 22.98
N LYS A 40 -6.00 0.16 22.53
CA LYS A 40 -5.34 -0.82 23.41
C LYS A 40 -4.05 -1.30 22.77
N PHE A 41 -3.03 -1.53 23.59
CA PHE A 41 -1.88 -2.35 23.25
C PHE A 41 -2.11 -3.78 23.72
N TYR A 42 -1.68 -4.76 22.93
CA TYR A 42 -1.74 -6.18 23.24
C TYR A 42 -0.41 -6.69 23.79
N VAL A 43 0.65 -5.90 23.63
CA VAL A 43 2.01 -6.19 24.04
C VAL A 43 2.55 -5.05 24.90
N LYS A 44 3.62 -5.32 25.64
CA LYS A 44 4.35 -4.36 26.49
C LYS A 44 5.80 -4.28 26.04
N GLU A 45 6.50 -3.25 26.49
CA GLU A 45 7.95 -3.16 26.34
C GLU A 45 8.63 -4.36 27.02
N GLY A 46 9.56 -4.98 26.31
CA GLY A 46 10.24 -6.20 26.74
C GLY A 46 9.55 -7.51 26.32
N ASP A 47 8.34 -7.49 25.77
CA ASP A 47 7.67 -8.69 25.26
C ASP A 47 8.33 -9.14 23.94
N TYR A 48 8.55 -10.44 23.79
CA TYR A 48 8.97 -11.02 22.50
C TYR A 48 7.76 -11.30 21.64
N VAL A 49 7.80 -10.88 20.37
CA VAL A 49 6.71 -11.01 19.39
C VAL A 49 7.17 -11.77 18.17
N HIS A 50 6.25 -12.51 17.55
CA HIS A 50 6.47 -13.18 16.27
C HIS A 50 5.79 -12.39 15.16
N LYS A 51 6.33 -12.53 13.96
CA LYS A 51 5.72 -11.94 12.76
C LYS A 51 4.25 -12.32 12.62
N GLY A 52 3.37 -11.31 12.55
CA GLY A 52 1.92 -11.48 12.47
C GLY A 52 1.20 -11.36 13.81
N ASP A 53 1.90 -11.29 14.93
CA ASP A 53 1.28 -11.06 16.24
C ASP A 53 0.62 -9.69 16.30
N THR A 54 -0.54 -9.63 16.94
CA THR A 54 -1.28 -8.39 17.11
C THR A 54 -0.60 -7.49 18.15
N LEU A 55 -0.28 -6.25 17.74
CA LEU A 55 0.45 -5.30 18.57
C LEU A 55 -0.47 -4.25 19.21
N VAL A 56 -1.29 -3.59 18.42
CA VAL A 56 -2.09 -2.44 18.86
C VAL A 56 -3.40 -2.36 18.07
N ALA A 57 -4.45 -1.90 18.73
CA ALA A 57 -5.72 -1.55 18.11
C ALA A 57 -5.89 -0.02 18.07
N ILE A 58 -6.24 0.50 16.89
CA ILE A 58 -6.48 1.91 16.60
C ILE A 58 -7.94 2.08 16.18
N SER A 59 -8.62 3.12 16.65
CA SER A 59 -9.98 3.47 16.25
C SER A 59 -9.99 4.79 15.48
N SER A 60 -10.64 4.80 14.31
CA SER A 60 -10.80 5.99 13.50
C SER A 60 -12.25 6.13 13.01
N LYS A 61 -13.04 6.91 13.75
CA LYS A 61 -14.43 7.21 13.35
C LYS A 61 -14.51 7.91 11.98
N LEU A 62 -13.47 8.65 11.61
CA LEU A 62 -13.39 9.31 10.32
C LEU A 62 -13.25 8.30 9.18
N ALA A 63 -12.39 7.31 9.35
CA ALA A 63 -12.20 6.25 8.36
C ALA A 63 -13.46 5.40 8.21
N ASP A 64 -14.15 5.07 9.32
CA ASP A 64 -15.42 4.35 9.31
C ASP A 64 -16.51 5.13 8.54
N ALA A 65 -16.61 6.45 8.77
CA ALA A 65 -17.54 7.32 8.05
C ALA A 65 -17.19 7.42 6.54
N THR A 66 -15.90 7.43 6.21
CA THR A 66 -15.42 7.46 4.83
C THR A 66 -15.74 6.14 4.13
N LEU A 67 -15.57 5.00 4.79
CA LEU A 67 -15.97 3.70 4.27
C LEU A 67 -17.47 3.65 3.99
N TYR A 68 -18.29 4.11 4.94
CA TYR A 68 -19.74 4.17 4.75
C TYR A 68 -20.14 5.00 3.53
N LYS A 69 -19.48 6.16 3.34
CA LYS A 69 -19.68 7.04 2.17
C LYS A 69 -19.28 6.33 0.88
N ALA A 70 -18.10 5.70 0.84
CA ALA A 70 -17.60 4.97 -0.32
C ALA A 70 -18.53 3.81 -0.70
N LYS A 71 -18.97 2.99 0.27
CA LYS A 71 -19.94 1.90 0.06
C LYS A 71 -21.31 2.40 -0.44
N SER A 72 -21.72 3.57 0.00
CA SER A 72 -22.97 4.18 -0.47
C SER A 72 -22.84 4.65 -1.92
N ALA A 73 -21.71 5.24 -2.30
CA ALA A 73 -21.40 5.63 -3.67
C ALA A 73 -21.32 4.39 -4.59
N GLN A 74 -20.68 3.32 -4.15
CA GLN A 74 -20.63 2.05 -4.90
C GLN A 74 -22.02 1.49 -5.17
N ARG A 75 -22.91 1.45 -4.16
CA ARG A 75 -24.30 1.00 -4.34
C ARG A 75 -25.06 1.86 -5.33
N ALA A 76 -24.85 3.18 -5.32
CA ALA A 76 -25.48 4.09 -6.27
C ALA A 76 -25.00 3.83 -7.71
N ALA A 77 -23.67 3.68 -7.91
CA ALA A 77 -23.09 3.35 -9.20
C ALA A 77 -23.57 1.98 -9.73
N GLN A 78 -23.63 0.98 -8.85
CA GLN A 78 -24.16 -0.35 -9.18
C GLN A 78 -25.64 -0.31 -9.61
N ALA A 79 -26.46 0.47 -8.91
CA ALA A 79 -27.85 0.64 -9.27
C ALA A 79 -28.00 1.36 -10.65
N ALA A 80 -27.13 2.33 -10.94
CA ALA A 80 -27.08 3.01 -12.23
C ALA A 80 -26.66 2.04 -13.34
N SER A 81 -25.61 1.24 -13.14
CA SER A 81 -25.17 0.19 -14.07
C SER A 81 -26.29 -0.81 -14.37
N GLN A 82 -26.92 -1.35 -13.34
CA GLN A 82 -28.05 -2.27 -13.48
C GLN A 82 -29.23 -1.65 -14.24
N LYS A 83 -29.50 -0.35 -14.07
CA LYS A 83 -30.55 0.36 -14.80
C LYS A 83 -30.24 0.44 -16.30
N VAL A 84 -28.98 0.71 -16.66
CA VAL A 84 -28.51 0.75 -18.04
C VAL A 84 -28.54 -0.66 -18.67
N ASP A 85 -28.14 -1.69 -17.93
CA ASP A 85 -28.16 -3.10 -18.37
C ASP A 85 -29.57 -3.61 -18.64
N LYS A 86 -30.53 -3.28 -17.78
CA LYS A 86 -31.95 -3.62 -17.99
C LYS A 86 -32.53 -2.98 -19.24
N GLY A 87 -31.93 -1.85 -19.69
CA GLY A 87 -32.31 -1.14 -20.90
C GLY A 87 -33.72 -0.57 -20.85
N THR A 88 -34.41 -0.55 -21.99
CA THR A 88 -35.76 0.00 -22.13
C THR A 88 -36.78 -0.81 -21.35
N ARG A 89 -37.66 -0.13 -20.63
CA ARG A 89 -38.73 -0.75 -19.85
C ARG A 89 -39.64 -1.62 -20.73
N THR A 90 -40.11 -2.73 -20.19
CA THR A 90 -40.97 -3.69 -20.89
C THR A 90 -42.26 -3.05 -21.44
N GLU A 91 -42.81 -2.09 -20.70
CA GLU A 91 -44.03 -1.36 -21.09
C GLU A 91 -43.80 -0.52 -22.35
N ILE A 92 -42.63 0.11 -22.49
CA ILE A 92 -42.26 0.88 -23.68
C ILE A 92 -42.06 -0.05 -24.89
N LYS A 93 -41.42 -1.22 -24.69
CA LYS A 93 -41.29 -2.24 -25.75
C LYS A 93 -42.62 -2.75 -26.24
N GLN A 94 -43.58 -3.01 -25.34
CA GLN A 94 -44.93 -3.43 -25.68
C GLN A 94 -45.68 -2.32 -26.41
N SER A 95 -45.65 -1.08 -25.90
CA SER A 95 -46.29 0.08 -26.54
C SER A 95 -45.83 0.31 -27.97
N THR A 96 -44.48 0.27 -28.18
CA THR A 96 -43.94 0.41 -29.57
C THR A 96 -44.29 -0.77 -30.44
N GLY A 97 -44.43 -1.98 -29.89
CA GLY A 97 -44.95 -3.14 -30.63
C GLY A 97 -46.41 -2.92 -31.14
N HIS A 98 -47.32 -2.43 -30.29
CA HIS A 98 -48.69 -2.12 -30.67
C HIS A 98 -48.78 -1.02 -31.73
N ILE A 99 -47.88 -0.02 -31.69
CA ILE A 99 -47.81 1.00 -32.75
C ILE A 99 -47.44 0.36 -34.11
N VAL A 100 -46.53 -0.63 -34.11
CA VAL A 100 -46.18 -1.37 -35.37
C VAL A 100 -47.39 -2.16 -35.86
N GLU A 101 -48.13 -2.83 -34.98
CA GLU A 101 -49.36 -3.56 -35.38
C GLU A 101 -50.42 -2.62 -35.96
N GLN A 102 -50.64 -1.45 -35.36
CA GLN A 102 -51.57 -0.44 -35.84
C GLN A 102 -51.16 0.07 -37.22
N ALA A 103 -49.86 0.38 -37.44
CA ALA A 103 -49.35 0.85 -38.71
C ALA A 103 -49.49 -0.22 -39.80
N LYS A 104 -49.22 -1.49 -39.51
CA LYS A 104 -49.43 -2.62 -40.43
C LYS A 104 -50.88 -2.80 -40.82
N ALA A 105 -51.82 -2.67 -39.87
CA ALA A 105 -53.25 -2.75 -40.20
C ALA A 105 -53.70 -1.63 -41.18
N ALA A 106 -53.15 -0.40 -40.99
CA ALA A 106 -53.41 0.72 -41.90
C ALA A 106 -52.78 0.48 -43.29
N GLU A 107 -51.56 -0.07 -43.34
CA GLU A 107 -50.93 -0.44 -44.61
C GLU A 107 -51.69 -1.50 -45.37
N ASP A 108 -52.23 -2.54 -44.69
CA ASP A 108 -53.01 -3.60 -45.33
C ASP A 108 -54.29 -3.05 -45.97
N ILE A 109 -54.98 -2.12 -45.29
CA ILE A 109 -56.18 -1.45 -45.84
C ILE A 109 -55.82 -0.61 -47.07
N ALA A 110 -54.75 0.21 -46.96
CA ALA A 110 -54.27 1.05 -48.06
C ALA A 110 -53.85 0.21 -49.28
N LYS A 111 -53.15 -0.89 -49.02
CA LYS A 111 -52.70 -1.83 -50.07
C LYS A 111 -53.91 -2.46 -50.77
N LYS A 112 -54.87 -3.01 -50.04
CA LYS A 112 -56.11 -3.58 -50.65
C LYS A 112 -56.90 -2.55 -51.49
N THR A 113 -56.87 -1.30 -51.04
CA THR A 113 -57.52 -0.21 -51.79
C THR A 113 -56.74 0.12 -53.07
N TYR A 114 -55.41 0.21 -53.01
CA TYR A 114 -54.56 0.41 -54.11
C TYR A 114 -54.72 -0.74 -55.13
N ASP A 115 -54.62 -1.98 -54.75
CA ASP A 115 -54.75 -3.19 -55.58
C ASP A 115 -56.09 -3.19 -56.28
N ARG A 116 -57.18 -2.79 -55.61
CA ARG A 116 -58.49 -2.64 -56.19
C ARG A 116 -58.58 -1.52 -57.29
N MET A 117 -57.99 -0.34 -56.96
CA MET A 117 -57.99 0.80 -57.89
C MET A 117 -57.11 0.51 -59.15
N GLU A 118 -56.01 -0.19 -58.92
CA GLU A 118 -55.15 -0.65 -60.06
C GLU A 118 -55.90 -1.59 -60.99
N ASN A 119 -56.58 -2.58 -60.46
CA ASN A 119 -57.41 -3.51 -61.24
C ASN A 119 -58.55 -2.80 -62.04
N LEU A 120 -59.25 -1.85 -61.39
CA LEU A 120 -60.30 -1.07 -62.01
C LEU A 120 -59.77 -0.09 -63.08
N TYR A 121 -58.55 0.45 -62.85
CA TYR A 121 -57.88 1.26 -63.83
C TYR A 121 -57.50 0.46 -65.11
N GLN A 122 -57.00 -0.73 -64.95
CA GLN A 122 -56.67 -1.64 -66.01
C GLN A 122 -57.93 -2.04 -66.88
N GLN A 123 -59.11 -2.06 -66.19
CA GLN A 123 -60.41 -2.30 -66.85
C GLN A 123 -61.01 -1.01 -67.43
N GLY A 124 -60.35 0.14 -67.31
CA GLY A 124 -60.88 1.42 -67.86
C GLY A 124 -62.00 2.05 -66.98
N VAL A 125 -62.26 1.58 -65.77
CA VAL A 125 -63.42 2.00 -64.95
C VAL A 125 -63.10 3.26 -64.09
N VAL A 126 -61.85 3.47 -63.76
CA VAL A 126 -61.42 4.62 -62.93
C VAL A 126 -60.35 5.43 -63.62
N THR A 127 -60.21 6.70 -63.24
CA THR A 127 -59.19 7.63 -63.79
C THR A 127 -57.81 7.34 -63.23
N GLN A 128 -56.76 7.70 -64.00
CA GLN A 128 -55.40 7.60 -63.50
C GLN A 128 -55.17 8.36 -62.19
N GLN A 129 -55.80 9.50 -62.06
CA GLN A 129 -55.71 10.30 -60.85
C GLN A 129 -56.12 9.50 -59.60
N ARG A 130 -57.26 8.76 -59.60
CA ARG A 130 -57.74 7.94 -58.53
C ARG A 130 -56.80 6.79 -58.16
N ARG A 131 -56.18 6.18 -59.16
CA ARG A 131 -55.18 5.13 -58.98
C ARG A 131 -53.93 5.72 -58.32
N ASP A 132 -53.47 6.91 -58.78
CA ASP A 132 -52.30 7.56 -58.22
C ASP A 132 -52.54 8.06 -56.79
N GLU A 133 -53.72 8.53 -56.42
CA GLU A 133 -54.16 8.87 -55.09
C GLU A 133 -54.10 7.63 -54.17
N ALA A 134 -54.64 6.49 -54.64
CA ALA A 134 -54.56 5.26 -53.79
C ALA A 134 -53.16 4.72 -53.63
N LYS A 135 -52.31 4.88 -54.68
CA LYS A 135 -50.89 4.54 -54.59
C LYS A 135 -50.17 5.42 -53.59
N ALA A 136 -50.35 6.73 -53.63
CA ALA A 136 -49.76 7.66 -52.69
C ALA A 136 -50.15 7.36 -51.21
N ALA A 137 -51.43 6.97 -51.01
CA ALA A 137 -51.91 6.55 -49.68
C ALA A 137 -51.24 5.25 -49.21
N TYR A 138 -51.05 4.27 -50.09
CA TYR A 138 -50.30 3.05 -49.79
C TYR A 138 -48.83 3.32 -49.50
N ASP A 139 -48.18 4.12 -50.32
CA ASP A 139 -46.75 4.48 -50.14
C ASP A 139 -46.54 5.22 -48.79
N ALA A 140 -47.48 6.11 -48.40
CA ALA A 140 -47.45 6.81 -47.14
C ALA A 140 -47.65 5.84 -45.96
N ALA A 141 -48.60 4.90 -46.04
CA ALA A 141 -48.83 3.89 -45.01
C ALA A 141 -47.62 2.95 -44.85
N SER A 142 -47.01 2.54 -45.94
CA SER A 142 -45.78 1.72 -45.94
C SER A 142 -44.60 2.46 -45.32
N ALA A 143 -44.46 3.76 -45.58
CA ALA A 143 -43.46 4.58 -44.90
C ALA A 143 -43.70 4.67 -43.39
N ALA A 144 -44.97 4.79 -42.94
CA ALA A 144 -45.36 4.79 -41.53
C ALA A 144 -44.98 3.49 -40.82
N VAL A 145 -45.16 2.33 -41.47
CA VAL A 145 -44.76 1.00 -40.94
C VAL A 145 -43.24 0.97 -40.73
N ARG A 146 -42.45 1.41 -41.73
CA ARG A 146 -40.99 1.45 -41.60
C ARG A 146 -40.53 2.33 -40.44
N THR A 147 -41.16 3.49 -40.22
CA THR A 147 -40.87 4.38 -39.10
C THR A 147 -41.22 3.71 -37.74
N ALA A 148 -42.41 3.10 -37.66
CA ALA A 148 -42.84 2.39 -36.45
C ALA A 148 -41.92 1.21 -36.12
N GLN A 149 -41.50 0.43 -37.13
CA GLN A 149 -40.53 -0.66 -36.97
C GLN A 149 -39.16 -0.17 -36.49
N SER A 150 -38.65 0.93 -37.04
CA SER A 150 -37.37 1.54 -36.60
C SER A 150 -37.44 1.97 -35.12
N ASN A 151 -38.56 2.59 -34.70
CA ASN A 151 -38.78 2.99 -33.32
C ASN A 151 -38.87 1.78 -32.39
N ALA A 152 -39.55 0.71 -32.80
CA ALA A 152 -39.64 -0.53 -32.04
C ALA A 152 -38.25 -1.19 -31.91
N GLN A 153 -37.46 -1.17 -32.98
CA GLN A 153 -36.08 -1.69 -32.98
C GLN A 153 -35.19 -0.91 -32.02
N LEU A 154 -35.27 0.43 -32.00
CA LEU A 154 -34.56 1.27 -31.02
C LEU A 154 -34.95 0.93 -29.58
N ALA A 155 -36.25 0.76 -29.34
CA ALA A 155 -36.72 0.36 -28.00
C ALA A 155 -36.25 -1.05 -27.61
N GLN A 156 -36.16 -1.99 -28.56
CA GLN A 156 -35.68 -3.34 -28.29
C GLN A 156 -34.18 -3.40 -28.02
N ASN A 157 -33.38 -2.65 -28.78
CA ASN A 157 -31.91 -2.61 -28.62
C ASN A 157 -31.51 -2.02 -27.27
N GLY A 158 -32.31 -1.10 -26.71
CA GLY A 158 -32.05 -0.49 -25.41
C GLY A 158 -30.85 0.44 -25.43
N SER A 159 -30.10 0.46 -24.31
CA SER A 159 -28.89 1.29 -24.17
C SER A 159 -27.77 0.81 -25.08
N GLN A 160 -27.01 1.74 -25.63
CA GLN A 160 -25.85 1.44 -26.47
C GLN A 160 -24.75 0.72 -25.69
N ALA A 161 -23.87 -0.01 -26.39
CA ALA A 161 -22.77 -0.75 -25.77
C ALA A 161 -21.83 0.19 -25.03
N GLU A 162 -21.65 1.40 -25.56
CA GLU A 162 -20.83 2.46 -24.97
C GLU A 162 -21.41 2.94 -23.63
N ASP A 163 -22.74 3.12 -23.55
CA ASP A 163 -23.39 3.52 -22.29
C ASP A 163 -23.25 2.46 -21.21
N LYS A 164 -23.37 1.18 -21.59
CA LYS A 164 -23.16 0.04 -20.69
C LYS A 164 -21.72 -0.02 -20.19
N SER A 165 -20.76 0.16 -21.12
CA SER A 165 -19.34 0.20 -20.78
C SER A 165 -19.01 1.36 -19.85
N ALA A 166 -19.55 2.56 -20.12
CA ALA A 166 -19.36 3.73 -19.26
C ALA A 166 -19.94 3.53 -17.87
N ALA A 167 -21.19 3.00 -17.76
CA ALA A 167 -21.83 2.72 -16.49
C ALA A 167 -21.06 1.66 -15.68
N LYS A 168 -20.54 0.63 -16.37
CA LYS A 168 -19.70 -0.40 -15.75
C LYS A 168 -18.37 0.17 -15.24
N SER A 169 -17.74 1.03 -16.02
CA SER A 169 -16.50 1.69 -15.61
C SER A 169 -16.70 2.59 -14.38
N MET A 170 -17.85 3.28 -14.27
CA MET A 170 -18.19 4.06 -13.06
C MET A 170 -18.39 3.17 -11.85
N GLU A 171 -19.02 2.00 -12.00
CA GLU A 171 -19.14 1.00 -10.92
C GLU A 171 -17.76 0.50 -10.46
N ASP A 172 -16.85 0.22 -11.42
CA ASP A 172 -15.49 -0.24 -11.13
C ASP A 172 -14.67 0.83 -10.41
N VAL A 173 -14.79 2.11 -10.79
CA VAL A 173 -14.16 3.24 -10.06
C VAL A 173 -14.67 3.33 -8.63
N ALA A 174 -15.98 3.25 -8.44
CA ALA A 174 -16.58 3.30 -7.10
C ALA A 174 -16.15 2.10 -6.23
N ARG A 175 -16.01 0.91 -6.85
CA ARG A 175 -15.45 -0.27 -6.17
C ARG A 175 -13.99 -0.05 -5.77
N GLY A 176 -13.17 0.53 -6.66
CA GLY A 176 -11.78 0.89 -6.37
C GLY A 176 -11.66 1.82 -5.17
N THR A 177 -12.54 2.83 -5.08
CA THR A 177 -12.60 3.75 -3.92
C THR A 177 -12.91 3.01 -2.61
N VAL A 178 -13.79 2.01 -2.63
CA VAL A 178 -14.07 1.19 -1.43
C VAL A 178 -12.83 0.40 -1.03
N MET A 179 -12.15 -0.25 -1.99
CA MET A 179 -10.92 -1.01 -1.73
C MET A 179 -9.79 -0.14 -1.17
N GLU A 180 -9.65 1.10 -1.65
CA GLU A 180 -8.70 2.07 -1.12
C GLU A 180 -8.94 2.35 0.37
N VAL A 181 -10.19 2.65 0.75
CA VAL A 181 -10.54 2.92 2.15
C VAL A 181 -10.41 1.66 3.01
N GLU A 182 -10.78 0.50 2.51
CA GLU A 182 -10.64 -0.78 3.21
C GLU A 182 -9.16 -1.10 3.47
N SER A 183 -8.25 -0.82 2.51
CA SER A 183 -6.81 -0.99 2.71
C SER A 183 -6.22 -0.09 3.81
N VAL A 184 -6.80 1.08 4.05
CA VAL A 184 -6.41 1.94 5.18
C VAL A 184 -6.97 1.40 6.50
N LEU A 185 -8.16 0.82 6.47
CA LEU A 185 -8.82 0.25 7.65
C LEU A 185 -8.21 -1.09 8.11
N GLU A 186 -7.47 -1.80 7.26
CA GLU A 186 -6.68 -2.96 7.67
C GLU A 186 -5.71 -2.62 8.80
N ASP A 187 -5.20 -1.38 8.83
CA ASP A 187 -4.32 -0.87 9.89
C ASP A 187 -5.07 -0.51 11.20
N GLN A 188 -6.37 -0.82 11.34
CA GLN A 188 -7.05 -0.74 12.65
C GLN A 188 -6.42 -1.67 13.68
N VAL A 189 -5.81 -2.76 13.21
CA VAL A 189 -5.06 -3.69 14.03
C VAL A 189 -3.68 -3.85 13.41
N LEU A 190 -2.67 -3.23 14.00
CA LEU A 190 -1.30 -3.40 13.53
C LEU A 190 -0.71 -4.70 14.05
N VAL A 191 0.00 -5.38 13.17
CA VAL A 191 0.67 -6.65 13.44
C VAL A 191 2.19 -6.50 13.34
N ALA A 192 2.93 -7.38 14.00
CA ALA A 192 4.38 -7.41 13.96
C ALA A 192 4.89 -7.75 12.53
N PRO A 193 5.75 -6.92 11.92
CA PRO A 193 6.31 -7.18 10.60
C PRO A 193 7.44 -8.22 10.62
N CYS A 194 8.05 -8.45 11.77
CA CYS A 194 9.19 -9.35 11.99
C CYS A 194 9.15 -9.93 13.41
N ASP A 195 9.94 -10.97 13.64
CA ASP A 195 10.20 -11.50 14.97
C ASP A 195 11.16 -10.56 15.72
N GLY A 196 10.99 -10.44 17.05
CA GLY A 196 11.85 -9.60 17.87
C GLY A 196 11.23 -9.19 19.20
N GLU A 197 11.95 -8.38 19.94
CA GLU A 197 11.50 -7.84 21.24
C GLU A 197 11.01 -6.40 21.06
N VAL A 198 9.86 -6.08 21.66
CA VAL A 198 9.33 -4.70 21.70
C VAL A 198 10.26 -3.85 22.56
N SER A 199 11.01 -2.95 21.93
CA SER A 199 12.00 -2.12 22.61
C SER A 199 11.40 -0.85 23.21
N GLU A 200 10.44 -0.23 22.53
CA GLU A 200 9.84 1.03 22.95
C GLU A 200 8.44 1.19 22.39
N ILE A 201 7.54 1.75 23.19
CA ILE A 201 6.16 2.12 22.80
C ILE A 201 6.03 3.63 22.97
N TYR A 202 5.87 4.36 21.85
CA TYR A 202 5.90 5.83 21.87
C TYR A 202 4.61 6.47 22.38
N PRO A 203 3.40 6.16 21.84
CA PRO A 203 2.15 6.79 22.28
C PRO A 203 1.51 6.04 23.45
N HIS A 204 0.59 6.73 24.13
CA HIS A 204 -0.20 6.16 25.20
C HIS A 204 -1.62 5.79 24.74
N VAL A 205 -2.28 4.88 25.46
CA VAL A 205 -3.69 4.55 25.25
C VAL A 205 -4.54 5.82 25.37
N GLY A 206 -5.40 6.04 24.34
CA GLY A 206 -6.23 7.23 24.25
C GLY A 206 -5.58 8.38 23.47
N GLU A 207 -4.31 8.31 23.12
CA GLU A 207 -3.60 9.30 22.32
C GLU A 207 -3.99 9.21 20.83
N LEU A 208 -3.95 10.35 20.14
CA LEU A 208 -4.21 10.45 18.72
C LEU A 208 -2.89 10.29 17.95
N VAL A 209 -2.87 9.35 17.00
CA VAL A 209 -1.72 9.14 16.11
C VAL A 209 -2.08 9.52 14.68
N SER A 210 -1.11 10.08 13.97
CA SER A 210 -1.22 10.45 12.57
C SER A 210 -0.67 9.35 11.67
N MET A 211 -0.99 9.42 10.38
CA MET A 211 -0.43 8.51 9.38
C MET A 211 1.10 8.55 9.38
N GLY A 212 1.76 7.39 9.41
CA GLY A 212 3.21 7.26 9.41
C GLY A 212 3.91 7.56 10.75
N THR A 213 3.16 7.94 11.79
CA THR A 213 3.73 8.12 13.12
C THR A 213 4.20 6.78 13.67
N PRO A 214 5.47 6.65 14.13
CA PRO A 214 5.94 5.45 14.78
C PRO A 214 5.13 5.18 16.05
N ILE A 215 4.64 3.94 16.21
CA ILE A 215 3.85 3.54 17.37
C ILE A 215 4.72 2.73 18.31
N MET A 216 5.55 1.85 17.79
CA MET A 216 6.51 1.10 18.58
C MET A 216 7.73 0.71 17.76
N SER A 217 8.79 0.30 18.43
CA SER A 217 10.01 -0.21 17.84
C SER A 217 10.21 -1.67 18.25
N ILE A 218 10.57 -2.54 17.30
CA ILE A 218 10.89 -3.95 17.52
C ILE A 218 12.36 -4.15 17.21
N SER A 219 13.12 -4.67 18.17
CA SER A 219 14.54 -5.00 18.05
C SER A 219 14.71 -6.47 17.67
N GLN A 220 15.42 -6.73 16.57
CA GLN A 220 15.72 -8.10 16.10
C GLN A 220 16.96 -8.63 16.83
N LEU A 221 16.77 -9.27 17.97
CA LEU A 221 17.87 -9.75 18.79
C LEU A 221 18.61 -10.95 18.20
N ASP A 222 18.04 -11.63 17.22
CA ASP A 222 18.65 -12.81 16.60
C ASP A 222 19.79 -12.45 15.64
N ASP A 223 19.81 -11.23 15.11
CA ASP A 223 20.85 -10.74 14.18
C ASP A 223 21.59 -9.52 14.74
N MET A 224 22.24 -9.72 15.88
CA MET A 224 23.03 -8.67 16.53
C MET A 224 24.45 -8.59 15.99
N TRP A 225 24.99 -7.38 15.97
CA TRP A 225 26.40 -7.12 15.66
C TRP A 225 27.02 -6.16 16.68
N VAL A 226 28.32 -6.02 16.61
CA VAL A 226 29.09 -5.03 17.39
C VAL A 226 29.70 -4.04 16.42
N SER A 227 29.48 -2.76 16.65
CA SER A 227 30.11 -1.66 15.94
C SER A 227 31.30 -1.14 16.72
N PHE A 228 32.49 -1.14 16.10
CA PHE A 228 33.71 -0.58 16.63
C PHE A 228 34.12 0.64 15.82
N ASN A 229 34.42 1.74 16.51
CA ASN A 229 35.03 2.90 15.90
C ASN A 229 36.55 2.79 16.01
N VAL A 230 37.21 2.46 14.90
CA VAL A 230 38.62 2.11 14.86
C VAL A 230 39.40 3.18 14.09
N ARG A 231 40.47 3.69 14.66
CA ARG A 231 41.38 4.62 13.96
C ARG A 231 42.14 3.90 12.85
N GLU A 232 42.49 4.61 11.80
CA GLU A 232 43.19 4.11 10.62
C GLU A 232 44.48 3.33 10.95
N ASP A 233 45.23 3.81 11.95
CA ASP A 233 46.50 3.18 12.39
C ASP A 233 46.27 1.80 13.06
N LYS A 234 45.07 1.55 13.61
CA LYS A 234 44.67 0.26 14.23
C LYS A 234 43.84 -0.63 13.32
N LEU A 235 43.43 -0.15 12.14
CA LEU A 235 42.54 -0.88 11.22
C LEU A 235 43.18 -2.21 10.75
N SER A 236 44.50 -2.27 10.67
CA SER A 236 45.23 -3.49 10.32
C SER A 236 45.01 -4.66 11.29
N GLN A 237 44.51 -4.39 12.51
CA GLN A 237 44.21 -5.40 13.52
C GLN A 237 42.82 -6.05 13.30
N MET A 238 41.97 -5.45 12.45
CA MET A 238 40.61 -5.88 12.18
C MET A 238 40.32 -6.02 10.67
N PRO A 239 41.08 -6.80 9.91
CA PRO A 239 40.80 -6.99 8.49
C PRO A 239 39.47 -7.73 8.31
N MET A 240 38.92 -7.61 7.09
CA MET A 240 37.70 -8.33 6.69
C MET A 240 37.86 -9.83 6.93
N ASP A 241 36.75 -10.47 7.29
CA ASP A 241 36.63 -11.93 7.55
C ASP A 241 37.52 -12.47 8.69
N THR A 242 38.13 -11.61 9.46
CA THR A 242 38.99 -12.01 10.58
C THR A 242 38.20 -12.22 11.86
N LEU A 243 38.62 -13.23 12.64
CA LEU A 243 38.11 -13.48 13.98
C LEU A 243 38.86 -12.63 14.99
N ILE A 244 38.12 -11.80 15.72
CA ILE A 244 38.62 -10.97 16.82
C ILE A 244 38.14 -11.51 18.16
N ASN A 245 39.02 -11.49 19.17
CA ASN A 245 38.63 -11.84 20.54
C ASN A 245 38.14 -10.59 21.24
N VAL A 246 37.03 -10.71 21.94
CA VAL A 246 36.40 -9.60 22.65
C VAL A 246 35.95 -10.05 24.03
N THR A 247 35.89 -9.07 24.91
CA THR A 247 35.36 -9.25 26.27
C THR A 247 34.12 -8.37 26.44
N ILE A 248 33.04 -8.93 26.98
CA ILE A 248 31.78 -8.24 27.27
C ILE A 248 31.68 -8.02 28.79
N PRO A 249 31.93 -6.81 29.27
CA PRO A 249 31.91 -6.55 30.74
C PRO A 249 30.55 -6.80 31.36
N ALA A 250 29.47 -6.43 30.70
CA ALA A 250 28.09 -6.59 31.16
C ALA A 250 27.70 -8.07 31.42
N LEU A 251 28.37 -9.02 30.74
CA LEU A 251 28.16 -10.46 30.91
C LEU A 251 29.28 -11.12 31.75
N ASN A 252 29.62 -10.54 32.86
CA ASN A 252 30.66 -11.03 33.76
C ASN A 252 32.03 -11.21 33.10
N ASN A 253 32.44 -10.25 32.25
CA ASN A 253 33.68 -10.31 31.45
C ASN A 253 33.74 -11.57 30.53
N LYS A 254 32.61 -11.98 29.96
CA LYS A 254 32.55 -13.11 29.08
C LYS A 254 33.40 -12.85 27.82
N LYS A 255 34.34 -13.77 27.59
CA LYS A 255 35.16 -13.74 26.36
C LYS A 255 34.49 -14.50 25.25
N THR A 256 34.47 -13.89 24.06
CA THR A 256 33.88 -14.47 22.87
C THR A 256 34.64 -14.05 21.62
N LYS A 257 34.28 -14.68 20.48
CA LYS A 257 34.86 -14.36 19.17
C LYS A 257 33.80 -13.71 18.29
N LEU A 258 34.18 -12.62 17.66
CA LEU A 258 33.38 -11.97 16.62
C LEU A 258 34.10 -12.10 15.28
N GLN A 259 33.36 -12.21 14.20
CA GLN A 259 33.86 -12.17 12.82
C GLN A 259 33.57 -10.80 12.23
N VAL A 260 34.61 -10.13 11.74
CA VAL A 260 34.46 -8.87 11.01
C VAL A 260 33.83 -9.15 9.66
N TYR A 261 32.70 -8.49 9.37
CA TYR A 261 31.99 -8.69 8.11
C TYR A 261 31.81 -7.39 7.29
N TYR A 262 32.06 -6.23 7.90
CA TYR A 262 31.88 -4.96 7.23
C TYR A 262 32.80 -3.88 7.79
N ILE A 263 33.40 -3.12 6.91
CA ILE A 263 34.22 -1.96 7.26
C ILE A 263 33.70 -0.78 6.44
N HIS A 264 33.25 0.26 7.13
CA HIS A 264 32.72 1.48 6.52
C HIS A 264 33.70 2.63 6.71
N ASP A 265 33.99 3.30 5.63
CA ASP A 265 34.71 4.56 5.61
C ASP A 265 33.77 5.68 6.11
N MET A 266 34.03 6.20 7.28
CA MET A 266 33.29 7.31 7.91
C MET A 266 33.67 8.66 7.30
N GLY A 267 33.88 8.74 6.01
CA GLY A 267 34.24 9.96 5.30
C GLY A 267 33.42 11.18 5.73
N SER A 268 34.06 12.19 6.30
CA SER A 268 33.60 13.54 6.65
C SER A 268 32.65 13.74 7.86
N TYR A 269 32.14 12.72 8.54
CA TYR A 269 31.32 12.87 9.76
C TYR A 269 32.03 12.47 11.07
N ALA A 270 33.31 12.17 11.04
CA ALA A 270 34.10 12.03 12.26
C ALA A 270 34.10 13.38 12.96
N VAL A 271 33.53 13.45 14.18
CA VAL A 271 33.59 14.62 15.04
C VAL A 271 35.08 14.99 15.20
N TRP A 272 35.42 16.17 14.77
CA TRP A 272 36.75 16.76 14.94
C TRP A 272 37.05 16.93 16.44
N ASN A 273 37.52 15.91 17.10
CA ASN A 273 38.26 16.08 18.32
C ASN A 273 39.72 16.28 17.95
N ALA A 274 40.05 17.54 17.69
CA ALA A 274 41.42 17.96 17.48
C ALA A 274 42.21 17.79 18.77
N THR A 275 42.71 16.60 19.02
CA THR A 275 43.82 16.38 19.95
C THR A 275 45.12 16.46 19.15
N LYS A 276 45.53 17.69 18.80
CA LYS A 276 46.87 17.93 18.21
C LYS A 276 47.95 17.66 19.26
N ALA A 277 48.46 16.46 19.25
CA ALA A 277 49.82 16.25 19.70
C ALA A 277 50.75 16.60 18.54
N TYR A 278 51.76 17.43 18.75
CA TYR A 278 52.72 17.90 17.75
C TYR A 278 53.32 16.70 16.99
N GLY A 279 53.09 16.63 15.65
CA GLY A 279 53.79 15.71 14.76
C GLY A 279 53.00 14.49 14.24
N GLN A 280 51.69 14.36 14.53
CA GLN A 280 50.84 13.29 13.99
C GLN A 280 49.90 13.82 12.92
N TYR A 281 49.70 13.04 11.83
CA TYR A 281 48.69 13.32 10.83
C TYR A 281 47.28 13.02 11.40
N ASP A 282 46.28 13.65 10.81
CA ASP A 282 44.88 13.50 11.24
C ASP A 282 44.37 12.10 10.84
N SER A 283 44.34 11.15 11.79
CA SER A 283 43.93 9.78 11.54
C SER A 283 42.41 9.71 11.40
N LYS A 284 41.94 9.17 10.27
CA LYS A 284 40.52 8.91 10.04
C LYS A 284 40.01 7.76 10.94
N THR A 285 38.72 7.78 11.23
CA THR A 285 38.04 6.71 11.98
C THR A 285 37.17 5.91 11.01
N PHE A 286 37.23 4.60 11.14
CA PHE A 286 36.44 3.65 10.37
C PHE A 286 35.47 2.93 11.28
N GLU A 287 34.24 2.72 10.83
CA GLU A 287 33.28 1.85 11.50
C GLU A 287 33.50 0.42 11.04
N VAL A 288 33.85 -0.47 11.99
CA VAL A 288 34.04 -1.89 11.77
C VAL A 288 32.90 -2.65 12.43
N LYS A 289 32.10 -3.40 11.65
CA LYS A 289 31.02 -4.23 12.19
C LYS A 289 31.46 -5.69 12.23
N ALA A 290 31.20 -6.33 13.37
CA ALA A 290 31.53 -7.72 13.59
C ALA A 290 30.35 -8.47 14.21
N LYS A 291 30.06 -9.69 13.71
CA LYS A 291 29.01 -10.56 14.23
C LYS A 291 29.55 -11.65 15.15
N PRO A 292 28.80 -12.04 16.21
CA PRO A 292 29.14 -13.19 17.02
C PRO A 292 29.17 -14.49 16.20
N VAL A 293 30.25 -15.28 16.35
CA VAL A 293 30.33 -16.61 15.69
C VAL A 293 29.33 -17.59 16.29
N THR A 294 29.05 -17.44 17.58
CA THR A 294 28.04 -18.24 18.30
C THR A 294 27.06 -17.30 18.99
N PRO A 295 25.76 -17.64 19.02
CA PRO A 295 24.76 -16.84 19.73
C PRO A 295 25.19 -16.61 21.20
N ILE A 296 25.05 -15.39 21.67
CA ILE A 296 25.42 -15.00 23.04
C ILE A 296 24.13 -14.81 23.83
N ALA A 297 23.89 -15.66 24.81
CA ALA A 297 22.74 -15.51 25.69
C ALA A 297 22.82 -14.17 26.45
N ASP A 298 21.67 -13.53 26.64
CA ASP A 298 21.50 -12.23 27.33
C ASP A 298 22.29 -11.06 26.72
N PHE A 299 22.68 -11.19 25.43
CA PHE A 299 23.31 -10.09 24.72
C PHE A 299 22.26 -9.07 24.31
N ARG A 300 22.48 -7.78 24.68
CA ARG A 300 21.50 -6.71 24.45
C ARG A 300 22.12 -5.56 23.68
N PRO A 301 21.36 -4.86 22.83
CA PRO A 301 21.79 -3.62 22.21
C PRO A 301 22.23 -2.60 23.27
N GLY A 302 23.25 -1.82 22.96
CA GLY A 302 23.84 -0.85 23.87
C GLY A 302 24.92 -1.39 24.79
N MET A 303 25.12 -2.71 24.90
CA MET A 303 26.22 -3.26 25.69
C MET A 303 27.58 -2.89 25.12
N SER A 304 28.50 -2.51 26.00
CA SER A 304 29.90 -2.28 25.65
C SER A 304 30.64 -3.59 25.41
N VAL A 305 31.47 -3.60 24.37
CA VAL A 305 32.30 -4.73 23.99
C VAL A 305 33.74 -4.24 23.85
N LEU A 306 34.65 -4.84 24.58
CA LEU A 306 36.06 -4.46 24.58
C LEU A 306 36.85 -5.40 23.68
N LEU A 307 37.68 -4.84 22.81
CA LEU A 307 38.61 -5.61 21.98
C LEU A 307 39.76 -6.09 22.88
N ASP A 308 39.99 -7.40 22.91
CA ASP A 308 41.17 -7.98 23.57
C ASP A 308 42.37 -7.76 22.62
N GLU A 309 43.26 -6.82 22.97
CA GLU A 309 44.50 -6.63 22.24
C GLU A 309 45.37 -7.89 22.37
N ARG A 310 45.96 -8.34 21.24
CA ARG A 310 46.92 -9.42 21.19
C ARG A 310 48.25 -9.01 21.82
#